data_2fa77a539682462d234aec2ba1e5bbac
#
_entry.id   2fa77a539682462d234aec2ba1e5bbac
#
_cell.length_a   1.000
_cell.length_b   1.000
_cell.length_c   1.000
_cell.angle_alpha   90.00
_cell.angle_beta   90.00
_cell.angle_gamma   90.00
#
_symmetry.space_group_name_H-M   'P 1'
#
loop_
_entity.id
_entity.type
_entity.pdbx_description
1 polymer ?
#
loop_
_entity_poly.entity_id
_entity_poly.type
_entity_poly.pdbx_seq_one_letter_code
_entity_poly.pdbx_strand_id
1 'polypeptide(L)'
;YTKQDIMRMVEEEDVEFIRLQFTDMFGMFKNMAITKSQLEKALDNRCIFDASSIEGFVRIEASDMYLYPDLDTFAIFPWRPQQGKVARVICDIYRPDQTPFEGDPRYILKRVLARAAELGYQLDVGPECEFFLFHTDEDGTPTTVSHERAGFFDLGPIDLGENARRDMVLTLEDMGFEIESSHHEAAPAQHRIDFRYDEALKTADNIMTFKLAVKTIAKRHGMFASFMPKPKTGVNGSGMHVNMSLSKNGKNIFDDPNGELGLSREAFWFIGGIIRHMKGMTVITNPLINSYKRLVPGYEAPIYIAWSLTNRSPLIRIPVTRGEGTRVELRSPDSAANPYLTLAVCLQAGLDGIRNQIEPPAAITENVYEMRLSQKHELGIEELPADLGEALDAFEQDEYLKEVLGKHITEKYIEAKRAEWADYRSQVTSWEIDNYLYKI
;
A
#
# COMPACT_ATOMS: atom_id res chain seq x y z
N TYR A 1 -19.92 -12.65 -8.30
CA TYR A 1 -21.38 -12.35 -8.28
C TYR A 1 -21.85 -11.88 -9.65
N THR A 2 -23.13 -12.17 -9.95
CA THR A 2 -23.82 -11.63 -11.12
C THR A 2 -24.63 -10.39 -10.72
N LYS A 3 -25.11 -9.64 -11.71
CA LYS A 3 -26.05 -8.52 -11.49
C LYS A 3 -27.27 -8.98 -10.66
N GLN A 4 -27.83 -10.14 -10.99
CA GLN A 4 -28.99 -10.69 -10.29
C GLN A 4 -28.66 -11.06 -8.85
N ASP A 5 -27.46 -11.59 -8.60
CA ASP A 5 -27.01 -11.90 -7.24
C ASP A 5 -26.96 -10.63 -6.38
N ILE A 6 -26.40 -9.54 -6.90
CA ILE A 6 -26.32 -8.26 -6.19
C ILE A 6 -27.73 -7.72 -5.91
N MET A 7 -28.60 -7.69 -6.90
CA MET A 7 -29.97 -7.19 -6.75
C MET A 7 -30.74 -8.01 -5.71
N ARG A 8 -30.58 -9.32 -5.70
CA ARG A 8 -31.19 -10.20 -4.69
C ARG A 8 -30.65 -9.91 -3.30
N MET A 9 -29.33 -9.81 -3.12
CA MET A 9 -28.72 -9.53 -1.82
C MET A 9 -29.16 -8.18 -1.26
N VAL A 10 -29.29 -7.17 -2.10
CA VAL A 10 -29.76 -5.83 -1.71
C VAL A 10 -31.17 -5.90 -1.15
N GLU A 11 -32.08 -6.67 -1.77
CA GLU A 11 -33.44 -6.85 -1.27
C GLU A 11 -33.51 -7.70 0.00
N GLU A 12 -32.83 -8.84 0.02
CA GLU A 12 -32.87 -9.79 1.14
C GLU A 12 -32.25 -9.19 2.42
N GLU A 13 -31.20 -8.37 2.27
CA GLU A 13 -30.45 -7.81 3.39
C GLU A 13 -30.87 -6.37 3.77
N ASP A 14 -31.94 -5.85 3.19
CA ASP A 14 -32.44 -4.50 3.45
C ASP A 14 -31.38 -3.42 3.25
N VAL A 15 -30.68 -3.46 2.13
CA VAL A 15 -29.68 -2.45 1.76
C VAL A 15 -30.39 -1.26 1.11
N GLU A 16 -30.21 -0.05 1.65
CA GLU A 16 -30.82 1.19 1.15
C GLU A 16 -29.85 2.06 0.35
N PHE A 17 -28.56 2.01 0.69
CA PHE A 17 -27.52 2.83 0.07
C PHE A 17 -26.37 1.97 -0.42
N ILE A 18 -25.84 2.33 -1.57
CA ILE A 18 -24.68 1.67 -2.14
C ILE A 18 -23.60 2.70 -2.40
N ARG A 19 -22.39 2.45 -1.90
CA ARG A 19 -21.20 3.26 -2.14
C ARG A 19 -20.47 2.73 -3.36
N LEU A 20 -20.35 3.55 -4.40
CA LEU A 20 -19.52 3.25 -5.56
C LEU A 20 -18.13 3.80 -5.27
N GLN A 21 -17.21 2.92 -4.90
CA GLN A 21 -15.89 3.29 -4.39
C GLN A 21 -14.82 3.21 -5.47
N PHE A 22 -13.86 4.11 -5.41
CA PHE A 22 -12.68 4.09 -6.29
C PHE A 22 -11.50 4.76 -5.58
N THR A 23 -10.29 4.53 -6.09
CA THR A 23 -9.06 5.11 -5.52
C THR A 23 -8.44 6.05 -6.55
N ASP A 24 -8.04 7.26 -6.13
CA ASP A 24 -7.31 8.17 -7.01
C ASP A 24 -5.83 7.77 -7.10
N MET A 25 -5.06 8.45 -7.96
CA MET A 25 -3.64 8.09 -8.16
C MET A 25 -2.76 8.34 -6.93
N PHE A 26 -3.23 9.14 -5.98
CA PHE A 26 -2.51 9.42 -4.73
C PHE A 26 -2.91 8.47 -3.59
N GLY A 27 -3.70 7.46 -3.88
CA GLY A 27 -4.10 6.45 -2.90
C GLY A 27 -5.27 6.84 -2.00
N MET A 28 -5.99 7.91 -2.34
CA MET A 28 -7.15 8.34 -1.58
C MET A 28 -8.40 7.57 -2.00
N PHE A 29 -9.08 6.97 -1.02
CA PHE A 29 -10.32 6.24 -1.27
C PHE A 29 -11.48 7.23 -1.35
N LYS A 30 -12.21 7.17 -2.47
CA LYS A 30 -13.33 8.07 -2.77
C LYS A 30 -14.58 7.28 -3.09
N ASN A 31 -15.74 7.94 -3.05
CA ASN A 31 -16.98 7.26 -3.41
C ASN A 31 -18.04 8.23 -3.91
N MET A 32 -19.02 7.65 -4.61
CA MET A 32 -20.29 8.27 -4.90
C MET A 32 -21.37 7.39 -4.31
N ALA A 33 -22.28 7.96 -3.53
CA ALA A 33 -23.38 7.20 -2.92
C ALA A 33 -24.61 7.23 -3.81
N ILE A 34 -25.25 6.08 -3.96
CA ILE A 34 -26.54 5.95 -4.65
C ILE A 34 -27.56 5.26 -3.73
N THR A 35 -28.84 5.50 -3.97
CA THR A 35 -29.91 4.73 -3.34
C THR A 35 -30.15 3.44 -4.12
N LYS A 36 -30.81 2.47 -3.49
CA LYS A 36 -31.10 1.19 -4.14
C LYS A 36 -31.93 1.34 -5.43
N SER A 37 -32.72 2.41 -5.58
CA SER A 37 -33.48 2.68 -6.80
C SER A 37 -32.59 2.95 -8.02
N GLN A 38 -31.32 3.34 -7.81
CA GLN A 38 -30.34 3.60 -8.88
C GLN A 38 -29.42 2.41 -9.12
N LEU A 39 -29.58 1.32 -8.38
CA LEU A 39 -28.68 0.16 -8.43
C LEU A 39 -28.59 -0.45 -9.83
N GLU A 40 -29.74 -0.67 -10.48
CA GLU A 40 -29.77 -1.28 -11.81
C GLU A 40 -28.96 -0.46 -12.82
N LYS A 41 -29.13 0.87 -12.79
CA LYS A 41 -28.37 1.79 -13.62
C LYS A 41 -26.86 1.65 -13.37
N ALA A 42 -26.46 1.57 -12.10
CA ALA A 42 -25.05 1.42 -11.71
C ALA A 42 -24.49 0.08 -12.21
N LEU A 43 -25.23 -1.02 -12.03
CA LEU A 43 -24.81 -2.35 -12.48
C LEU A 43 -24.76 -2.49 -14.01
N ASP A 44 -25.44 -1.61 -14.73
CA ASP A 44 -25.37 -1.52 -16.19
C ASP A 44 -24.27 -0.54 -16.68
N ASN A 45 -23.38 -0.11 -15.78
CA ASN A 45 -22.23 0.76 -16.08
C ASN A 45 -22.65 2.15 -16.61
N ARG A 46 -23.76 2.69 -16.12
CA ARG A 46 -24.30 3.98 -16.58
C ARG A 46 -24.21 5.11 -15.57
N CYS A 47 -23.52 4.90 -14.45
CA CYS A 47 -23.30 5.97 -13.48
C CYS A 47 -22.14 6.86 -13.91
N ILE A 48 -22.44 8.16 -14.03
CA ILE A 48 -21.50 9.20 -14.44
C ILE A 48 -21.10 10.03 -13.22
N PHE A 49 -19.85 10.45 -13.18
CA PHE A 49 -19.40 11.41 -12.18
C PHE A 49 -18.48 12.45 -12.82
N ASP A 50 -18.43 13.65 -12.23
CA ASP A 50 -17.52 14.71 -12.66
C ASP A 50 -16.17 14.53 -11.97
N ALA A 51 -15.16 14.14 -12.74
CA ALA A 51 -13.81 13.90 -12.25
C ALA A 51 -12.90 15.14 -12.29
N SER A 52 -13.39 16.28 -12.75
CA SER A 52 -12.56 17.50 -12.91
C SER A 52 -12.01 18.04 -11.60
N SER A 53 -12.71 17.82 -10.48
CA SER A 53 -12.30 18.26 -9.15
C SER A 53 -11.33 17.29 -8.46
N ILE A 54 -11.06 16.14 -9.06
CA ILE A 54 -10.16 15.12 -8.50
C ILE A 54 -8.75 15.36 -9.06
N GLU A 55 -7.83 15.67 -8.15
CA GLU A 55 -6.44 15.93 -8.52
C GLU A 55 -5.85 14.79 -9.34
N GLY A 56 -5.16 15.13 -10.41
CA GLY A 56 -4.50 14.17 -11.27
C GLY A 56 -5.41 13.44 -12.27
N PHE A 57 -6.74 13.65 -12.22
CA PHE A 57 -7.65 12.93 -13.13
C PHE A 57 -7.71 13.56 -14.51
N VAL A 58 -8.58 14.54 -14.72
CA VAL A 58 -8.85 15.07 -16.06
C VAL A 58 -9.00 16.59 -16.05
N ARG A 59 -8.92 17.19 -17.25
CA ARG A 59 -9.25 18.59 -17.45
C ARG A 59 -10.76 18.80 -17.41
N ILE A 60 -11.19 20.04 -17.18
CA ILE A 60 -12.61 20.42 -17.12
C ILE A 60 -13.37 19.98 -18.39
N GLU A 61 -12.74 20.10 -19.55
CA GLU A 61 -13.36 19.79 -20.84
C GLU A 61 -13.65 18.30 -21.05
N ALA A 62 -13.01 17.43 -20.27
CA ALA A 62 -13.16 15.98 -20.37
C ALA A 62 -13.49 15.38 -19.01
N SER A 63 -14.35 16.07 -18.23
CA SER A 63 -14.58 15.76 -16.82
C SER A 63 -15.50 14.58 -16.58
N ASP A 64 -16.41 14.27 -17.49
CA ASP A 64 -17.37 13.18 -17.30
C ASP A 64 -16.71 11.82 -17.48
N MET A 65 -16.79 11.02 -16.42
CA MET A 65 -16.29 9.65 -16.38
C MET A 65 -17.37 8.72 -15.89
N TYR A 66 -17.20 7.43 -16.15
CA TYR A 66 -18.13 6.38 -15.74
C TYR A 66 -17.51 5.51 -14.65
N LEU A 67 -18.34 5.07 -13.70
CA LEU A 67 -17.99 4.08 -12.70
C LEU A 67 -18.51 2.73 -13.13
N TYR A 68 -17.61 1.78 -13.33
CA TYR A 68 -17.92 0.41 -13.71
C TYR A 68 -17.73 -0.50 -12.49
N PRO A 69 -18.82 -0.91 -11.81
CA PRO A 69 -18.71 -1.75 -10.62
C PRO A 69 -18.07 -3.10 -10.91
N ASP A 70 -17.11 -3.48 -10.08
CA ASP A 70 -16.60 -4.86 -10.03
C ASP A 70 -17.47 -5.64 -9.05
N LEU A 71 -18.35 -6.48 -9.56
CA LEU A 71 -19.41 -7.12 -8.77
C LEU A 71 -18.87 -8.03 -7.67
N ASP A 72 -17.69 -8.60 -7.87
CA ASP A 72 -17.06 -9.49 -6.88
C ASP A 72 -16.59 -8.73 -5.62
N THR A 73 -16.55 -7.41 -5.67
CA THR A 73 -16.17 -6.58 -4.54
C THR A 73 -17.36 -6.15 -3.67
N PHE A 74 -18.56 -6.53 -4.04
CA PHE A 74 -19.76 -6.17 -3.27
C PHE A 74 -19.62 -6.67 -1.82
N ALA A 75 -19.87 -5.76 -0.87
CA ALA A 75 -19.86 -6.09 0.55
C ALA A 75 -20.80 -5.15 1.31
N ILE A 76 -21.45 -5.68 2.35
CA ILE A 76 -22.29 -4.89 3.25
C ILE A 76 -21.41 -4.44 4.42
N PHE A 77 -21.48 -3.15 4.77
CA PHE A 77 -20.69 -2.61 5.88
C PHE A 77 -21.25 -3.07 7.23
N PRO A 78 -20.47 -3.79 8.05
CA PRO A 78 -20.93 -4.28 9.35
C PRO A 78 -21.15 -3.19 10.39
N TRP A 79 -20.56 -2.01 10.21
CA TRP A 79 -20.63 -0.91 11.17
C TRP A 79 -21.83 0.02 10.97
N ARG A 80 -22.71 -0.28 10.01
CA ARG A 80 -23.92 0.50 9.76
C ARG A 80 -25.14 -0.13 10.44
N PRO A 81 -26.26 0.62 10.57
CA PRO A 81 -27.48 0.11 11.19
C PRO A 81 -28.00 -1.18 10.57
N GLN A 82 -28.71 -1.98 11.35
CA GLN A 82 -29.32 -3.23 10.89
C GLN A 82 -30.48 -3.01 9.91
N GLN A 83 -31.12 -1.84 9.98
CA GLN A 83 -32.13 -1.41 9.03
C GLN A 83 -31.57 -0.29 8.17
N GLY A 84 -31.89 -0.31 6.88
CA GLY A 84 -31.32 0.64 5.94
C GLY A 84 -29.82 0.49 5.82
N LYS A 85 -29.37 -0.74 5.65
CA LYS A 85 -27.93 -1.07 5.55
C LYS A 85 -27.27 -0.36 4.39
N VAL A 86 -25.96 -0.21 4.49
CA VAL A 86 -25.11 0.39 3.46
C VAL A 86 -24.15 -0.68 2.92
N ALA A 87 -24.12 -0.84 1.61
CA ALA A 87 -23.18 -1.70 0.92
C ALA A 87 -22.19 -0.87 0.09
N ARG A 88 -21.15 -1.51 -0.40
CA ARG A 88 -20.19 -0.89 -1.30
C ARG A 88 -19.91 -1.82 -2.48
N VAL A 89 -19.48 -1.23 -3.58
CA VAL A 89 -18.86 -1.91 -4.72
C VAL A 89 -17.64 -1.09 -5.11
N ILE A 90 -16.51 -1.74 -5.37
CA ILE A 90 -15.33 -1.07 -5.89
C ILE A 90 -15.47 -1.00 -7.41
N CYS A 91 -15.18 0.17 -7.98
CA CYS A 91 -15.39 0.46 -9.39
C CYS A 91 -14.08 0.71 -10.12
N ASP A 92 -14.05 0.31 -11.38
CA ASP A 92 -13.08 0.79 -12.35
C ASP A 92 -13.62 2.08 -12.99
N ILE A 93 -12.73 2.93 -13.47
CA ILE A 93 -13.09 4.20 -14.09
C ILE A 93 -12.93 4.09 -15.60
N TYR A 94 -13.98 4.49 -16.33
CA TYR A 94 -14.02 4.41 -17.78
C TYR A 94 -14.33 5.77 -18.39
N ARG A 95 -13.82 5.99 -19.60
CA ARG A 95 -14.14 7.17 -20.41
C ARG A 95 -15.52 7.02 -21.04
N PRO A 96 -16.13 8.13 -21.50
CA PRO A 96 -17.42 8.08 -22.20
C PRO A 96 -17.43 7.18 -23.44
N ASP A 97 -16.28 6.99 -24.08
CA ASP A 97 -16.13 6.10 -25.25
C ASP A 97 -16.03 4.61 -24.87
N GLN A 98 -16.24 4.28 -23.59
CA GLN A 98 -16.21 2.92 -23.07
C GLN A 98 -14.80 2.29 -23.05
N THR A 99 -13.75 3.10 -23.10
CA THR A 99 -12.38 2.64 -22.87
C THR A 99 -11.95 2.89 -21.43
N PRO A 100 -11.09 2.04 -20.86
CA PRO A 100 -10.57 2.26 -19.50
C PRO A 100 -9.84 3.61 -19.40
N PHE A 101 -10.04 4.30 -18.27
CA PHE A 101 -9.32 5.52 -18.01
C PHE A 101 -7.88 5.20 -17.55
N GLU A 102 -6.89 5.68 -18.27
CA GLU A 102 -5.47 5.43 -17.99
C GLU A 102 -4.94 6.11 -16.72
N GLY A 103 -5.73 6.99 -16.11
CA GLY A 103 -5.43 7.61 -14.82
C GLY A 103 -5.98 6.83 -13.61
N ASP A 104 -6.65 5.71 -13.85
CA ASP A 104 -7.18 4.85 -12.80
C ASP A 104 -6.10 3.88 -12.33
N PRO A 105 -5.61 3.98 -11.07
CA PRO A 105 -4.55 3.10 -10.58
C PRO A 105 -4.98 1.63 -10.56
N ARG A 106 -6.26 1.35 -10.31
CA ARG A 106 -6.76 -0.02 -10.34
C ARG A 106 -6.65 -0.62 -11.75
N TYR A 107 -6.90 0.17 -12.78
CA TYR A 107 -6.68 -0.24 -14.17
C TYR A 107 -5.21 -0.55 -14.45
N ILE A 108 -4.28 0.26 -13.95
CA ILE A 108 -2.83 0.03 -14.13
C ILE A 108 -2.44 -1.34 -13.55
N LEU A 109 -2.90 -1.66 -12.34
CA LEU A 109 -2.61 -2.97 -11.74
C LEU A 109 -3.24 -4.10 -12.58
N LYS A 110 -4.49 -3.98 -12.99
CA LYS A 110 -5.15 -4.96 -13.84
C LYS A 110 -4.39 -5.22 -15.13
N ARG A 111 -3.87 -4.17 -15.76
CA ARG A 111 -3.09 -4.27 -16.98
C ARG A 111 -1.78 -5.03 -16.76
N VAL A 112 -1.07 -4.75 -15.67
CA VAL A 112 0.18 -5.45 -15.33
C VAL A 112 -0.11 -6.91 -14.99
N LEU A 113 -1.17 -7.18 -14.24
CA LEU A 113 -1.58 -8.55 -13.92
C LEU A 113 -1.95 -9.36 -15.17
N ALA A 114 -2.61 -8.73 -16.14
CA ALA A 114 -2.94 -9.37 -17.41
C ALA A 114 -1.69 -9.75 -18.20
N ARG A 115 -0.67 -8.89 -18.23
CA ARG A 115 0.62 -9.18 -18.85
C ARG A 115 1.32 -10.35 -18.17
N ALA A 116 1.31 -10.40 -16.85
CA ALA A 116 1.85 -11.50 -16.07
C ALA A 116 1.12 -12.82 -16.39
N ALA A 117 -0.21 -12.76 -16.48
CA ALA A 117 -1.04 -13.91 -16.81
C ALA A 117 -0.73 -14.48 -18.19
N GLU A 118 -0.43 -13.64 -19.18
CA GLU A 118 0.01 -14.08 -20.50
C GLU A 118 1.29 -14.91 -20.44
N LEU A 119 2.15 -14.62 -19.46
CA LEU A 119 3.38 -15.39 -19.19
C LEU A 119 3.13 -16.61 -18.29
N GLY A 120 1.90 -16.81 -17.86
CA GLY A 120 1.49 -17.89 -16.97
C GLY A 120 1.65 -17.61 -15.48
N TYR A 121 1.99 -16.37 -15.10
CA TYR A 121 2.24 -16.01 -13.70
C TYR A 121 1.02 -15.38 -13.03
N GLN A 122 0.81 -15.72 -11.75
CA GLN A 122 -0.08 -15.05 -10.84
C GLN A 122 0.72 -14.50 -9.68
N LEU A 123 0.50 -13.23 -9.33
CA LEU A 123 1.09 -12.60 -8.15
C LEU A 123 0.16 -12.76 -6.96
N ASP A 124 0.67 -13.33 -5.88
CA ASP A 124 0.00 -13.38 -4.59
C ASP A 124 0.73 -12.45 -3.61
N VAL A 125 -0.04 -11.73 -2.81
CA VAL A 125 0.48 -10.69 -1.92
C VAL A 125 -0.12 -10.82 -0.53
N GLY A 126 0.75 -10.78 0.50
CA GLY A 126 0.35 -10.68 1.89
C GLY A 126 0.91 -9.40 2.50
N PRO A 127 0.07 -8.42 2.81
CA PRO A 127 0.54 -7.15 3.37
C PRO A 127 0.60 -7.22 4.90
N GLU A 128 1.49 -6.42 5.47
CA GLU A 128 1.59 -6.20 6.91
C GLU A 128 1.52 -4.69 7.14
N CYS A 129 0.32 -4.19 7.44
CA CYS A 129 0.07 -2.76 7.61
C CYS A 129 0.18 -2.34 9.07
N GLU A 130 1.05 -1.40 9.35
CA GLU A 130 1.19 -0.77 10.65
C GLU A 130 0.46 0.56 10.68
N PHE A 131 -0.03 0.94 11.86
CA PHE A 131 -0.75 2.20 12.06
C PHE A 131 -0.67 2.64 13.52
N PHE A 132 -0.98 3.92 13.75
CA PHE A 132 -1.03 4.49 15.09
C PHE A 132 -2.47 4.80 15.48
N LEU A 133 -2.78 4.66 16.77
CA LEU A 133 -4.04 5.09 17.37
C LEU A 133 -3.76 6.26 18.33
N PHE A 134 -4.19 7.45 17.95
CA PHE A 134 -3.99 8.67 18.73
C PHE A 134 -5.29 9.18 19.33
N HIS A 135 -5.16 10.00 20.36
CA HIS A 135 -6.28 10.76 20.90
C HIS A 135 -6.65 11.92 19.97
N THR A 136 -7.91 12.30 20.02
CA THR A 136 -8.37 13.56 19.42
C THR A 136 -8.42 14.63 20.50
N ASP A 137 -8.38 15.91 20.12
CA ASP A 137 -8.59 17.01 21.05
C ASP A 137 -10.08 17.19 21.38
N GLU A 138 -10.42 18.20 22.17
CA GLU A 138 -11.80 18.47 22.59
C GLU A 138 -12.75 18.75 21.42
N ASP A 139 -12.22 19.27 20.31
CA ASP A 139 -12.97 19.54 19.09
C ASP A 139 -13.04 18.33 18.15
N GLY A 140 -12.46 17.21 18.54
CA GLY A 140 -12.36 16.00 17.70
C GLY A 140 -11.26 16.05 16.65
N THR A 141 -10.37 17.03 16.70
CA THR A 141 -9.24 17.16 15.78
C THR A 141 -8.18 16.09 16.10
N PRO A 142 -7.65 15.39 15.09
CA PRO A 142 -6.58 14.42 15.33
C PRO A 142 -5.32 15.04 15.92
N THR A 143 -4.70 14.33 16.86
CA THR A 143 -3.42 14.70 17.46
C THR A 143 -2.41 13.56 17.32
N THR A 144 -1.17 13.79 17.73
CA THR A 144 -0.16 12.73 17.87
C THR A 144 0.02 12.34 19.34
N VAL A 145 -0.95 12.68 20.20
CA VAL A 145 -0.91 12.40 21.62
C VAL A 145 -1.41 10.99 21.91
N SER A 146 -0.66 10.28 22.75
CA SER A 146 -1.08 9.01 23.33
C SER A 146 -0.57 8.96 24.78
N HIS A 147 -1.39 8.47 25.69
CA HIS A 147 -0.97 8.23 27.08
C HIS A 147 -0.41 6.83 27.27
N GLU A 148 -0.39 6.04 26.21
CA GLU A 148 0.12 4.69 26.21
C GLU A 148 1.65 4.66 26.21
N ARG A 149 2.22 3.65 26.88
CA ARG A 149 3.66 3.40 26.91
C ARG A 149 4.00 1.95 26.55
N ALA A 150 3.06 1.24 25.94
CA ALA A 150 3.25 -0.14 25.52
C ALA A 150 4.28 -0.24 24.37
N GLY A 151 4.84 -1.41 24.23
CA GLY A 151 5.78 -1.76 23.18
C GLY A 151 5.44 -3.09 22.53
N PHE A 152 6.42 -3.68 21.90
CA PHE A 152 6.26 -4.86 21.06
C PHE A 152 5.65 -6.04 21.82
N PHE A 153 4.52 -6.55 21.32
CA PHE A 153 3.75 -7.66 21.89
C PHE A 153 3.18 -7.43 23.29
N ASP A 154 3.15 -6.21 23.80
CA ASP A 154 2.50 -5.92 25.06
C ASP A 154 0.99 -6.19 24.99
N LEU A 155 0.39 -6.44 26.15
CA LEU A 155 -1.02 -6.78 26.26
C LEU A 155 -1.75 -5.81 27.19
N GLY A 156 -3.07 -5.91 27.23
CA GLY A 156 -3.86 -5.15 28.20
C GLY A 156 -3.53 -5.54 29.66
N PRO A 157 -3.53 -4.58 30.60
CA PRO A 157 -4.01 -3.20 30.40
C PRO A 157 -2.98 -2.19 29.89
N ILE A 158 -1.74 -2.59 29.62
CA ILE A 158 -0.67 -1.70 29.10
C ILE A 158 -1.00 -1.25 27.67
N ASP A 159 -1.46 -2.18 26.83
CA ASP A 159 -1.95 -1.90 25.47
C ASP A 159 -3.33 -1.25 25.55
N LEU A 160 -3.39 0.06 25.45
CA LEU A 160 -4.65 0.83 25.54
C LEU A 160 -5.50 0.73 24.27
N GLY A 161 -4.96 0.25 23.18
CA GLY A 161 -5.67 0.09 21.90
C GLY A 161 -6.23 -1.32 21.66
N GLU A 162 -6.05 -2.24 22.61
CA GLU A 162 -6.44 -3.65 22.43
C GLU A 162 -7.90 -3.84 22.08
N ASN A 163 -8.83 -3.13 22.76
CA ASN A 163 -10.26 -3.25 22.47
C ASN A 163 -10.63 -2.73 21.08
N ALA A 164 -10.05 -1.60 20.67
CA ALA A 164 -10.27 -1.08 19.33
C ALA A 164 -9.74 -2.06 18.28
N ARG A 165 -8.53 -2.58 18.48
CA ARG A 165 -7.92 -3.55 17.56
C ARG A 165 -8.74 -4.83 17.47
N ARG A 166 -9.28 -5.32 18.59
CA ARG A 166 -10.18 -6.47 18.62
C ARG A 166 -11.43 -6.23 17.75
N ASP A 167 -12.07 -5.07 17.90
CA ASP A 167 -13.25 -4.73 17.11
C ASP A 167 -12.91 -4.56 15.63
N MET A 168 -11.73 -4.04 15.31
CA MET A 168 -11.24 -3.97 13.93
C MET A 168 -11.12 -5.36 13.30
N VAL A 169 -10.52 -6.30 14.02
CA VAL A 169 -10.37 -7.69 13.56
C VAL A 169 -11.72 -8.33 13.30
N LEU A 170 -12.65 -8.24 14.25
CA LEU A 170 -13.98 -8.83 14.11
C LEU A 170 -14.76 -8.20 12.95
N THR A 171 -14.65 -6.89 12.78
CA THR A 171 -15.30 -6.18 11.67
C THR A 171 -14.74 -6.62 10.31
N LEU A 172 -13.42 -6.76 10.21
CA LEU A 172 -12.77 -7.22 8.98
C LEU A 172 -13.16 -8.68 8.66
N GLU A 173 -13.24 -9.55 9.66
CA GLU A 173 -13.71 -10.91 9.48
C GLU A 173 -15.15 -10.95 8.97
N ASP A 174 -16.02 -10.08 9.48
CA ASP A 174 -17.41 -9.94 9.00
C ASP A 174 -17.47 -9.49 7.53
N MET A 175 -16.43 -8.83 7.03
CA MET A 175 -16.32 -8.44 5.62
C MET A 175 -15.60 -9.49 4.76
N GLY A 176 -15.31 -10.65 5.32
CA GLY A 176 -14.70 -11.76 4.58
C GLY A 176 -13.17 -11.80 4.62
N PHE A 177 -12.53 -10.96 5.42
CA PHE A 177 -11.08 -11.05 5.61
C PHE A 177 -10.73 -12.26 6.46
N GLU A 178 -9.64 -12.93 6.11
CA GLU A 178 -9.02 -13.94 6.97
C GLU A 178 -7.86 -13.28 7.71
N ILE A 179 -8.03 -13.04 9.01
CA ILE A 179 -7.02 -12.39 9.84
C ILE A 179 -6.09 -13.45 10.41
N GLU A 180 -4.80 -13.29 10.16
CA GLU A 180 -3.79 -14.22 10.68
C GLU A 180 -3.32 -13.83 12.08
N SER A 181 -3.09 -12.54 12.32
CA SER A 181 -2.63 -12.06 13.62
C SER A 181 -2.92 -10.58 13.80
N SER A 182 -2.95 -10.17 15.06
CA SER A 182 -2.98 -8.76 15.45
C SER A 182 -2.18 -8.58 16.73
N HIS A 183 -1.37 -7.52 16.80
CA HIS A 183 -0.55 -7.27 17.97
C HIS A 183 -0.16 -5.79 18.09
N HIS A 184 0.33 -5.43 19.28
CA HIS A 184 0.93 -4.12 19.51
C HIS A 184 2.35 -4.09 18.92
N GLU A 185 2.70 -3.00 18.25
CA GLU A 185 3.99 -2.79 17.64
C GLU A 185 5.02 -2.16 18.59
N ALA A 186 6.23 -1.89 18.08
CA ALA A 186 7.35 -1.41 18.87
C ALA A 186 7.14 -0.02 19.45
N ALA A 187 6.50 0.88 18.72
CA ALA A 187 6.26 2.25 19.19
C ALA A 187 5.00 2.34 20.07
N PRO A 188 4.98 3.26 21.06
CA PRO A 188 3.74 3.54 21.79
C PRO A 188 2.59 3.89 20.84
N ALA A 189 1.41 3.34 21.10
CA ALA A 189 0.20 3.53 20.30
C ALA A 189 0.25 2.93 18.89
N GLN A 190 1.25 2.13 18.57
CA GLN A 190 1.40 1.52 17.26
C GLN A 190 0.90 0.08 17.25
N HIS A 191 0.17 -0.27 16.20
CA HIS A 191 -0.49 -1.56 16.04
C HIS A 191 -0.24 -2.14 14.66
N ARG A 192 -0.40 -3.48 14.56
CA ARG A 192 -0.37 -4.19 13.30
C ARG A 192 -1.44 -5.26 13.25
N ILE A 193 -2.11 -5.36 12.12
CA ILE A 193 -3.06 -6.43 11.82
C ILE A 193 -2.64 -7.05 10.50
N ASP A 194 -2.40 -8.36 10.51
CA ASP A 194 -2.00 -9.10 9.33
C ASP A 194 -3.18 -9.93 8.83
N PHE A 195 -3.49 -9.80 7.54
CA PHE A 195 -4.47 -10.66 6.91
C PHE A 195 -3.81 -11.55 5.86
N ARG A 196 -4.44 -12.70 5.62
CA ARG A 196 -3.90 -13.73 4.75
C ARG A 196 -3.61 -13.20 3.35
N TYR A 197 -2.54 -13.72 2.73
CA TYR A 197 -2.23 -13.43 1.35
C TYR A 197 -3.37 -13.85 0.41
N ASP A 198 -3.50 -13.14 -0.68
CA ASP A 198 -4.46 -13.41 -1.74
C ASP A 198 -3.87 -12.88 -3.05
N GLU A 199 -4.58 -13.10 -4.17
CA GLU A 199 -4.16 -12.50 -5.43
C GLU A 199 -4.03 -10.99 -5.33
N ALA A 200 -3.15 -10.40 -6.13
CA ALA A 200 -2.72 -9.01 -5.97
C ALA A 200 -3.86 -7.99 -6.06
N LEU A 201 -4.79 -8.13 -7.00
CA LEU A 201 -5.89 -7.17 -7.16
C LEU A 201 -6.80 -7.18 -5.94
N LYS A 202 -7.19 -8.35 -5.48
CA LYS A 202 -8.01 -8.50 -4.28
C LYS A 202 -7.29 -7.96 -3.05
N THR A 203 -6.00 -8.20 -2.93
CA THR A 203 -5.20 -7.68 -1.83
C THR A 203 -5.13 -6.15 -1.85
N ALA A 204 -4.95 -5.54 -3.02
CA ALA A 204 -4.96 -4.08 -3.14
C ALA A 204 -6.32 -3.50 -2.72
N ASP A 205 -7.41 -4.09 -3.19
CA ASP A 205 -8.77 -3.71 -2.76
C ASP A 205 -8.94 -3.87 -1.24
N ASN A 206 -8.43 -4.95 -0.68
CA ASN A 206 -8.50 -5.23 0.75
C ASN A 206 -7.69 -4.24 1.58
N ILE A 207 -6.54 -3.79 1.10
CA ILE A 207 -5.75 -2.76 1.79
C ILE A 207 -6.56 -1.46 1.93
N MET A 208 -7.25 -1.04 0.86
CA MET A 208 -8.08 0.16 0.91
C MET A 208 -9.25 -0.01 1.89
N THR A 209 -9.92 -1.15 1.84
CA THR A 209 -11.02 -1.50 2.75
C THR A 209 -10.53 -1.59 4.20
N PHE A 210 -9.37 -2.18 4.43
CA PHE A 210 -8.72 -2.26 5.73
C PHE A 210 -8.52 -0.88 6.34
N LYS A 211 -7.97 0.06 5.58
CA LYS A 211 -7.77 1.43 6.07
C LYS A 211 -9.08 2.11 6.44
N LEU A 212 -10.11 1.93 5.63
CA LEU A 212 -11.44 2.47 5.92
C LEU A 212 -12.03 1.89 7.20
N ALA A 213 -11.99 0.56 7.35
CA ALA A 213 -12.51 -0.14 8.53
C ALA A 213 -11.77 0.28 9.80
N VAL A 214 -10.44 0.31 9.76
CA VAL A 214 -9.60 0.71 10.90
C VAL A 214 -9.93 2.13 11.35
N LYS A 215 -10.01 3.08 10.43
CA LYS A 215 -10.36 4.47 10.74
C LYS A 215 -11.77 4.59 11.33
N THR A 216 -12.71 3.87 10.78
CA THR A 216 -14.11 3.88 11.23
C THR A 216 -14.25 3.33 12.65
N ILE A 217 -13.63 2.19 12.93
CA ILE A 217 -13.68 1.56 14.25
C ILE A 217 -12.89 2.36 15.29
N ALA A 218 -11.73 2.92 14.93
CA ALA A 218 -10.97 3.80 15.82
C ALA A 218 -11.84 4.97 16.30
N LYS A 219 -12.57 5.60 15.39
CA LYS A 219 -13.47 6.71 15.74
C LYS A 219 -14.55 6.30 16.73
N ARG A 220 -15.07 5.08 16.63
CA ARG A 220 -16.05 4.54 17.60
C ARG A 220 -15.48 4.37 19.00
N HIS A 221 -14.17 4.19 19.11
CA HIS A 221 -13.44 4.08 20.37
C HIS A 221 -12.88 5.43 20.85
N GLY A 222 -13.28 6.54 20.21
CA GLY A 222 -12.80 7.87 20.58
C GLY A 222 -11.36 8.13 20.19
N MET A 223 -10.83 7.39 19.23
CA MET A 223 -9.45 7.52 18.76
C MET A 223 -9.40 7.85 17.27
N PHE A 224 -8.23 8.27 16.81
CA PHE A 224 -7.94 8.50 15.40
C PHE A 224 -6.84 7.54 14.94
N ALA A 225 -7.13 6.76 13.90
CA ALA A 225 -6.13 5.89 13.29
C ALA A 225 -5.36 6.65 12.23
N SER A 226 -4.03 6.66 12.34
CA SER A 226 -3.14 7.31 11.40
C SER A 226 -2.30 6.29 10.65
N PHE A 227 -2.29 6.38 9.33
CA PHE A 227 -1.40 5.64 8.44
C PHE A 227 -0.21 6.47 7.97
N MET A 228 0.06 7.57 8.66
CA MET A 228 1.20 8.43 8.39
C MET A 228 2.51 7.64 8.59
N PRO A 229 3.46 7.69 7.67
CA PRO A 229 4.70 6.88 7.77
C PRO A 229 5.54 7.15 9.00
N LYS A 230 5.62 8.40 9.45
CA LYS A 230 6.41 8.78 10.64
C LYS A 230 5.71 9.93 11.38
N PRO A 231 4.70 9.63 12.20
CA PRO A 231 3.95 10.70 12.87
C PRO A 231 4.68 11.33 14.05
N LYS A 232 5.69 10.65 14.62
CA LYS A 232 6.42 11.14 15.79
C LYS A 232 7.92 10.95 15.62
N THR A 233 8.69 11.97 16.01
CA THR A 233 10.15 11.88 16.08
C THR A 233 10.57 10.93 17.22
N GLY A 234 11.62 10.17 17.00
CA GLY A 234 12.24 9.34 18.05
C GLY A 234 11.58 7.99 18.28
N VAL A 235 10.55 7.62 17.50
CA VAL A 235 9.90 6.30 17.58
C VAL A 235 9.86 5.67 16.19
N ASN A 236 9.61 4.35 16.13
CA ASN A 236 9.46 3.66 14.85
C ASN A 236 8.30 4.25 14.04
N GLY A 237 8.49 4.33 12.72
CA GLY A 237 7.41 4.67 11.81
C GLY A 237 6.57 3.46 11.42
N SER A 238 5.55 3.70 10.59
CA SER A 238 4.64 2.67 10.11
C SER A 238 4.99 2.24 8.69
N GLY A 239 5.40 0.99 8.54
CA GLY A 239 5.64 0.35 7.27
C GLY A 239 4.42 -0.43 6.78
N MET A 240 4.46 -0.79 5.51
CA MET A 240 3.59 -1.78 4.92
C MET A 240 4.49 -2.78 4.20
N HIS A 241 4.90 -3.82 4.91
CA HIS A 241 5.71 -4.86 4.30
C HIS A 241 4.88 -5.62 3.27
N VAL A 242 5.42 -5.82 2.10
CA VAL A 242 4.74 -6.48 0.99
C VAL A 242 5.39 -7.83 0.77
N ASN A 243 4.72 -8.89 1.21
CA ASN A 243 5.14 -10.26 0.97
C ASN A 243 4.60 -10.70 -0.38
N MET A 244 5.48 -11.13 -1.27
CA MET A 244 5.13 -11.48 -2.65
C MET A 244 5.58 -12.88 -2.99
N SER A 245 4.73 -13.61 -3.73
CA SER A 245 5.09 -14.85 -4.38
C SER A 245 4.49 -14.91 -5.78
N LEU A 246 5.16 -15.61 -6.70
CA LEU A 246 4.60 -15.92 -8.01
C LEU A 246 4.19 -17.38 -8.04
N SER A 247 3.03 -17.64 -8.61
CA SER A 247 2.60 -19.00 -8.91
C SER A 247 2.40 -19.20 -10.41
N LYS A 248 2.55 -20.45 -10.84
CA LYS A 248 2.31 -20.88 -12.22
C LYS A 248 1.65 -22.25 -12.16
N ASN A 249 0.49 -22.37 -12.80
CA ASN A 249 -0.30 -23.62 -12.75
C ASN A 249 -0.60 -24.06 -11.30
N GLY A 250 -0.87 -23.10 -10.40
CA GLY A 250 -1.19 -23.36 -9.01
C GLY A 250 0.00 -23.71 -8.12
N LYS A 251 1.23 -23.65 -8.64
CA LYS A 251 2.44 -23.92 -7.85
C LYS A 251 3.23 -22.65 -7.61
N ASN A 252 3.74 -22.49 -6.40
CA ASN A 252 4.66 -21.41 -6.05
C ASN A 252 5.99 -21.64 -6.77
N ILE A 253 6.32 -20.78 -7.73
CA ILE A 253 7.52 -20.93 -8.55
C ILE A 253 8.80 -20.39 -7.90
N PHE A 254 8.68 -19.74 -6.75
CA PHE A 254 9.85 -19.28 -5.99
C PHE A 254 10.49 -20.45 -5.21
N ASP A 255 9.72 -21.47 -4.89
CA ASP A 255 10.20 -22.65 -4.17
C ASP A 255 10.96 -23.59 -5.10
N ASP A 256 12.16 -23.98 -4.69
CA ASP A 256 12.94 -25.06 -5.34
C ASP A 256 13.76 -25.76 -4.25
N PRO A 257 13.32 -26.94 -3.79
CA PRO A 257 14.04 -27.68 -2.74
C PRO A 257 15.49 -28.02 -3.12
N ASN A 258 15.79 -28.10 -4.42
CA ASN A 258 17.13 -28.40 -4.92
C ASN A 258 17.92 -27.13 -5.29
N GLY A 259 17.30 -25.98 -5.19
CA GLY A 259 17.95 -24.70 -5.50
C GLY A 259 18.77 -24.16 -4.34
N GLU A 260 19.62 -23.19 -4.64
CA GLU A 260 20.38 -22.43 -3.65
C GLU A 260 19.41 -21.76 -2.67
N LEU A 261 19.63 -21.96 -1.35
CA LEU A 261 18.76 -21.44 -0.29
C LEU A 261 17.31 -21.94 -0.36
N GLY A 262 17.05 -23.00 -1.12
CA GLY A 262 15.69 -23.51 -1.35
C GLY A 262 14.86 -22.62 -2.28
N LEU A 263 15.50 -21.78 -3.05
CA LEU A 263 14.87 -20.82 -3.97
C LEU A 263 15.16 -21.18 -5.42
N SER A 264 14.18 -20.92 -6.28
CA SER A 264 14.35 -21.06 -7.73
C SER A 264 15.19 -19.94 -8.32
N ARG A 265 15.63 -20.13 -9.57
CA ARG A 265 16.29 -19.04 -10.31
C ARG A 265 15.37 -17.86 -10.52
N GLU A 266 14.09 -18.11 -10.79
CA GLU A 266 13.08 -17.07 -10.94
C GLU A 266 12.96 -16.20 -9.69
N ALA A 267 13.06 -16.80 -8.49
CA ALA A 267 13.06 -16.04 -7.25
C ALA A 267 14.25 -15.07 -7.17
N PHE A 268 15.47 -15.54 -7.50
CA PHE A 268 16.66 -14.69 -7.53
C PHE A 268 16.52 -13.58 -8.56
N TRP A 269 16.04 -13.88 -9.76
CA TRP A 269 15.84 -12.87 -10.80
C TRP A 269 14.76 -11.85 -10.44
N PHE A 270 13.71 -12.29 -9.78
CA PHE A 270 12.67 -11.37 -9.27
C PHE A 270 13.27 -10.36 -8.29
N ILE A 271 14.08 -10.85 -7.34
CA ILE A 271 14.82 -9.99 -6.40
C ILE A 271 15.75 -9.05 -7.17
N GLY A 272 16.47 -9.55 -8.14
CA GLY A 272 17.37 -8.75 -8.98
C GLY A 272 16.66 -7.63 -9.73
N GLY A 273 15.47 -7.92 -10.26
CA GLY A 273 14.64 -6.94 -10.95
C GLY A 273 14.15 -5.83 -10.01
N ILE A 274 13.69 -6.18 -8.81
CA ILE A 274 13.26 -5.20 -7.81
C ILE A 274 14.44 -4.32 -7.39
N ILE A 275 15.58 -4.90 -7.10
CA ILE A 275 16.79 -4.15 -6.71
C ILE A 275 17.19 -3.17 -7.80
N ARG A 276 17.18 -3.61 -9.05
CA ARG A 276 17.54 -2.74 -10.19
C ARG A 276 16.66 -1.49 -10.29
N HIS A 277 15.36 -1.63 -10.06
CA HIS A 277 14.40 -0.54 -10.21
C HIS A 277 14.07 0.18 -8.91
N MET A 278 14.67 -0.23 -7.78
CA MET A 278 14.21 0.21 -6.46
C MET A 278 14.25 1.73 -6.26
N LYS A 279 15.31 2.39 -6.71
CA LYS A 279 15.39 3.85 -6.58
C LYS A 279 14.24 4.54 -7.29
N GLY A 280 13.93 4.10 -8.51
CA GLY A 280 12.81 4.64 -9.29
C GLY A 280 11.45 4.29 -8.71
N MET A 281 11.32 3.13 -8.08
CA MET A 281 10.07 2.69 -7.45
C MET A 281 9.75 3.47 -6.18
N THR A 282 10.74 4.06 -5.54
CA THR A 282 10.60 4.60 -4.18
C THR A 282 9.56 5.71 -4.09
N VAL A 283 9.44 6.57 -5.10
CA VAL A 283 8.40 7.62 -5.11
C VAL A 283 6.98 7.05 -5.10
N ILE A 284 6.79 5.82 -5.56
CA ILE A 284 5.51 5.12 -5.55
C ILE A 284 5.29 4.38 -4.24
N THR A 285 6.30 3.66 -3.76
CA THR A 285 6.22 2.88 -2.51
C THR A 285 6.29 3.76 -1.26
N ASN A 286 6.89 4.94 -1.40
CA ASN A 286 7.11 5.90 -0.31
C ASN A 286 6.74 7.31 -0.82
N PRO A 287 5.43 7.62 -0.90
CA PRO A 287 4.95 8.72 -1.74
C PRO A 287 4.96 10.11 -1.10
N LEU A 288 5.21 10.20 0.21
CA LEU A 288 5.08 11.45 0.96
C LEU A 288 6.42 12.01 1.37
N ILE A 289 6.48 13.31 1.60
CA ILE A 289 7.61 13.95 2.30
C ILE A 289 7.91 13.17 3.59
N ASN A 290 6.84 12.85 4.32
CA ASN A 290 6.93 12.15 5.60
C ASN A 290 7.48 10.72 5.47
N SER A 291 7.33 10.09 4.32
CA SER A 291 7.87 8.75 4.06
C SER A 291 9.37 8.67 4.36
N TYR A 292 10.10 9.73 4.05
CA TYR A 292 11.57 9.78 4.19
C TYR A 292 12.02 10.11 5.61
N LYS A 293 11.10 10.54 6.46
CA LYS A 293 11.34 10.66 7.91
C LYS A 293 11.35 9.28 8.59
N ARG A 294 10.69 8.29 7.97
CA ARG A 294 10.75 6.88 8.40
C ARG A 294 12.03 6.20 7.92
N LEU A 295 12.46 6.46 6.70
CA LEU A 295 13.62 5.80 6.07
C LEU A 295 14.94 6.42 6.59
N VAL A 296 15.14 6.33 7.90
CA VAL A 296 16.32 6.85 8.61
C VAL A 296 16.88 5.77 9.53
N PRO A 297 18.19 5.81 9.85
CA PRO A 297 18.83 4.79 10.71
C PRO A 297 18.21 4.70 12.10
N GLY A 298 18.16 3.47 12.65
CA GLY A 298 17.85 3.25 14.07
C GLY A 298 16.40 2.95 14.38
N TYR A 299 15.52 2.82 13.38
CA TYR A 299 14.07 2.65 13.58
C TYR A 299 13.49 1.48 12.79
N GLU A 300 14.25 0.42 12.56
CA GLU A 300 13.81 -0.80 11.87
C GLU A 300 13.30 -0.59 10.43
N ALA A 301 13.59 0.55 9.82
CA ALA A 301 13.27 0.81 8.43
C ALA A 301 14.50 0.63 7.54
N PRO A 302 14.35 0.12 6.32
CA PRO A 302 15.50 -0.06 5.43
C PRO A 302 15.98 1.28 4.86
N ILE A 303 17.28 1.40 4.71
CA ILE A 303 17.94 2.55 4.06
C ILE A 303 18.76 2.07 2.87
N TYR A 304 19.31 0.87 2.97
CA TYR A 304 20.24 0.31 1.99
C TYR A 304 19.52 -0.67 1.07
N ILE A 305 19.87 -0.62 -0.21
CA ILE A 305 19.33 -1.52 -1.23
C ILE A 305 20.11 -2.82 -1.16
N ALA A 306 19.63 -3.75 -0.34
CA ALA A 306 20.24 -5.03 -0.07
C ALA A 306 19.17 -6.05 0.29
N TRP A 307 19.50 -7.33 0.19
CA TRP A 307 18.59 -8.42 0.59
C TRP A 307 19.29 -9.39 1.54
N SER A 308 18.49 -10.06 2.37
CA SER A 308 19.01 -10.94 3.41
C SER A 308 17.99 -12.01 3.80
N LEU A 309 18.49 -13.09 4.41
CA LEU A 309 17.69 -14.13 5.07
C LEU A 309 17.41 -13.78 6.53
N THR A 310 18.07 -12.76 7.07
CA THR A 310 17.95 -12.36 8.48
C THR A 310 17.09 -11.10 8.61
N ASN A 311 16.56 -10.87 9.81
CA ASN A 311 15.71 -9.71 10.09
C ASN A 311 16.53 -8.56 10.71
N ARG A 312 17.43 -7.96 9.93
CA ARG A 312 18.23 -6.81 10.34
C ARG A 312 17.98 -5.60 9.44
N SER A 313 16.70 -5.30 9.27
CA SER A 313 16.20 -4.20 8.43
C SER A 313 16.77 -4.17 7.00
N PRO A 314 16.85 -5.32 6.31
CA PRO A 314 17.19 -5.28 4.89
C PRO A 314 16.01 -4.70 4.09
N LEU A 315 16.29 -4.24 2.87
CA LEU A 315 15.23 -3.84 1.94
C LEU A 315 14.32 -5.02 1.60
N ILE A 316 14.94 -6.14 1.28
CA ILE A 316 14.26 -7.39 0.94
C ILE A 316 14.71 -8.48 1.91
N ARG A 317 13.74 -9.08 2.59
CA ARG A 317 13.97 -10.23 3.45
C ARG A 317 13.35 -11.47 2.83
N ILE A 318 14.04 -12.60 2.91
CA ILE A 318 13.48 -13.89 2.53
C ILE A 318 13.15 -14.64 3.83
N PRO A 319 11.85 -14.76 4.19
CA PRO A 319 11.45 -15.53 5.38
C PRO A 319 11.90 -17.00 5.28
N VAL A 320 11.99 -17.66 6.41
CA VAL A 320 12.50 -19.03 6.49
C VAL A 320 11.57 -20.06 5.84
N THR A 321 10.29 -19.75 5.70
CA THR A 321 9.28 -20.65 5.15
C THR A 321 9.56 -20.97 3.68
N ARG A 322 9.43 -22.28 3.32
CA ARG A 322 9.55 -22.78 1.96
C ARG A 322 8.27 -23.53 1.57
N GLY A 323 8.25 -24.14 0.40
CA GLY A 323 7.05 -24.76 -0.15
C GLY A 323 6.08 -23.70 -0.64
N GLU A 324 4.80 -23.87 -0.37
CA GLU A 324 3.77 -22.91 -0.77
C GLU A 324 3.94 -21.54 -0.11
N GLY A 325 4.64 -21.47 1.02
CA GLY A 325 4.88 -20.22 1.76
C GLY A 325 6.15 -19.48 1.35
N THR A 326 6.88 -19.94 0.34
CA THR A 326 8.09 -19.26 -0.14
C THR A 326 7.74 -17.88 -0.70
N ARG A 327 8.38 -16.83 -0.18
CA ARG A 327 8.03 -15.46 -0.55
C ARG A 327 9.21 -14.51 -0.42
N VAL A 328 9.06 -13.38 -1.06
CA VAL A 328 9.99 -12.24 -1.02
C VAL A 328 9.27 -11.11 -0.26
N GLU A 329 9.86 -10.62 0.82
CA GLU A 329 9.29 -9.55 1.63
C GLU A 329 10.00 -8.23 1.31
N LEU A 330 9.30 -7.32 0.65
CA LEU A 330 9.77 -5.95 0.42
C LEU A 330 9.38 -5.08 1.63
N ARG A 331 10.37 -4.51 2.30
CA ARG A 331 10.19 -3.86 3.61
C ARG A 331 10.13 -2.34 3.56
N SER A 332 10.45 -1.72 2.42
CA SER A 332 10.47 -0.27 2.29
C SER A 332 9.10 0.39 2.17
N PRO A 333 8.08 -0.19 1.51
CA PRO A 333 6.81 0.50 1.37
C PRO A 333 6.23 0.92 2.71
N ASP A 334 5.57 2.06 2.74
CA ASP A 334 4.89 2.54 3.94
C ASP A 334 3.37 2.47 3.81
N SER A 335 2.69 2.71 4.92
CA SER A 335 1.24 2.57 5.00
C SER A 335 0.47 3.62 4.19
N ALA A 336 1.12 4.70 3.73
CA ALA A 336 0.51 5.73 2.89
C ALA A 336 0.57 5.39 1.39
N ALA A 337 1.30 4.35 1.00
CA ALA A 337 1.47 3.98 -0.40
C ALA A 337 0.13 3.60 -1.06
N ASN A 338 -0.02 3.97 -2.33
CA ASN A 338 -1.13 3.51 -3.15
C ASN A 338 -0.91 2.02 -3.46
N PRO A 339 -1.75 1.11 -2.95
CA PRO A 339 -1.50 -0.32 -3.11
C PRO A 339 -1.53 -0.79 -4.56
N TYR A 340 -2.37 -0.20 -5.38
CA TYR A 340 -2.47 -0.58 -6.80
C TYR A 340 -1.19 -0.26 -7.56
N LEU A 341 -0.69 0.96 -7.42
CA LEU A 341 0.54 1.39 -8.09
C LEU A 341 1.77 0.67 -7.51
N THR A 342 1.80 0.49 -6.20
CA THR A 342 2.89 -0.24 -5.52
C THR A 342 3.01 -1.65 -6.06
N LEU A 343 1.91 -2.41 -6.11
CA LEU A 343 1.94 -3.78 -6.59
C LEU A 343 2.22 -3.86 -8.09
N ALA A 344 1.74 -2.89 -8.87
CA ALA A 344 2.04 -2.82 -10.30
C ALA A 344 3.53 -2.66 -10.57
N VAL A 345 4.19 -1.72 -9.90
CA VAL A 345 5.64 -1.50 -10.11
C VAL A 345 6.47 -2.65 -9.55
N CYS A 346 6.08 -3.23 -8.41
CA CYS A 346 6.76 -4.39 -7.84
C CYS A 346 6.71 -5.59 -8.79
N LEU A 347 5.54 -5.92 -9.28
CA LEU A 347 5.38 -7.06 -10.19
C LEU A 347 6.17 -6.84 -11.49
N GLN A 348 6.03 -5.67 -12.08
CA GLN A 348 6.68 -5.39 -13.35
C GLN A 348 8.20 -5.35 -13.22
N ALA A 349 8.73 -4.79 -12.12
CA ALA A 349 10.17 -4.82 -11.83
C ALA A 349 10.68 -6.25 -11.66
N GLY A 350 9.94 -7.07 -10.92
CA GLY A 350 10.28 -8.48 -10.74
C GLY A 350 10.24 -9.27 -12.06
N LEU A 351 9.23 -9.01 -12.89
CA LEU A 351 9.13 -9.65 -14.22
C LEU A 351 10.25 -9.20 -15.17
N ASP A 352 10.68 -7.94 -15.08
CA ASP A 352 11.88 -7.47 -15.81
C ASP A 352 13.11 -8.29 -15.39
N GLY A 353 13.25 -8.53 -14.10
CA GLY A 353 14.32 -9.38 -13.57
C GLY A 353 14.28 -10.79 -14.14
N ILE A 354 13.11 -11.41 -14.16
CA ILE A 354 12.95 -12.78 -14.70
C ILE A 354 13.22 -12.79 -16.22
N ARG A 355 12.63 -11.86 -16.94
CA ARG A 355 12.78 -11.77 -18.40
C ARG A 355 14.23 -11.59 -18.84
N ASN A 356 14.96 -10.71 -18.15
CA ASN A 356 16.33 -10.36 -18.49
C ASN A 356 17.36 -11.14 -17.63
N GLN A 357 16.92 -12.08 -16.82
CA GLN A 357 17.76 -12.91 -15.95
C GLN A 357 18.73 -12.05 -15.13
N ILE A 358 18.20 -11.03 -14.46
CA ILE A 358 18.97 -10.08 -13.65
C ILE A 358 19.36 -10.77 -12.34
N GLU A 359 20.65 -11.05 -12.17
CA GLU A 359 21.16 -11.62 -10.93
C GLU A 359 21.18 -10.56 -9.84
N PRO A 360 20.67 -10.85 -8.63
CA PRO A 360 20.82 -9.95 -7.51
C PRO A 360 22.26 -9.96 -7.00
N PRO A 361 22.69 -8.91 -6.27
CA PRO A 361 23.95 -8.98 -5.57
C PRO A 361 23.91 -10.08 -4.50
N ALA A 362 25.05 -10.43 -3.94
CA ALA A 362 25.10 -11.41 -2.85
C ALA A 362 24.26 -10.98 -1.66
N ALA A 363 23.59 -11.95 -1.03
CA ALA A 363 22.83 -11.69 0.19
C ALA A 363 23.76 -11.13 1.28
N ILE A 364 23.25 -10.17 2.06
CA ILE A 364 23.98 -9.59 3.17
C ILE A 364 23.85 -10.50 4.39
N THR A 365 25.00 -10.91 4.96
CA THR A 365 25.06 -11.75 6.16
C THR A 365 25.46 -10.95 7.40
N GLU A 366 26.01 -9.75 7.21
CA GLU A 366 26.42 -8.85 8.26
C GLU A 366 25.44 -7.70 8.41
N ASN A 367 25.50 -7.00 9.56
CA ASN A 367 24.72 -5.80 9.75
C ASN A 367 25.28 -4.67 8.87
N VAL A 368 24.53 -4.29 7.83
CA VAL A 368 24.95 -3.26 6.86
C VAL A 368 25.17 -1.90 7.52
N TYR A 369 24.47 -1.61 8.64
CA TYR A 369 24.61 -0.34 9.37
C TYR A 369 25.95 -0.23 10.11
N GLU A 370 26.60 -1.36 10.39
CA GLU A 370 27.90 -1.42 11.05
C GLU A 370 29.05 -1.52 10.05
N MET A 371 28.75 -1.67 8.76
CA MET A 371 29.77 -1.75 7.72
C MET A 371 30.45 -0.41 7.49
N ARG A 372 31.74 -0.46 7.16
CA ARG A 372 32.48 0.71 6.67
C ARG A 372 32.01 1.08 5.27
N LEU A 373 32.12 2.35 4.92
CA LEU A 373 31.74 2.86 3.59
C LEU A 373 32.44 2.10 2.46
N SER A 374 33.74 1.80 2.65
CA SER A 374 34.50 1.02 1.67
C SER A 374 33.95 -0.38 1.45
N GLN A 375 33.50 -1.06 2.51
CA GLN A 375 32.88 -2.38 2.40
C GLN A 375 31.55 -2.31 1.64
N LYS A 376 30.73 -1.28 1.88
CA LYS A 376 29.48 -1.06 1.17
C LYS A 376 29.74 -0.86 -0.33
N HIS A 377 30.73 -0.05 -0.68
CA HIS A 377 31.12 0.20 -2.06
C HIS A 377 31.60 -1.08 -2.77
N GLU A 378 32.43 -1.87 -2.11
CA GLU A 378 32.92 -3.14 -2.65
C GLU A 378 31.79 -4.14 -2.92
N LEU A 379 30.75 -4.15 -2.07
CA LEU A 379 29.59 -5.00 -2.21
C LEU A 379 28.53 -4.42 -3.16
N GLY A 380 28.73 -3.21 -3.68
CA GLY A 380 27.77 -2.55 -4.55
C GLY A 380 26.48 -2.15 -3.86
N ILE A 381 26.54 -1.91 -2.55
CA ILE A 381 25.36 -1.53 -1.76
C ILE A 381 25.10 -0.04 -1.93
N GLU A 382 23.94 0.30 -2.47
CA GLU A 382 23.48 1.67 -2.63
C GLU A 382 22.42 2.01 -1.57
N GLU A 383 22.16 3.29 -1.39
CA GLU A 383 21.12 3.77 -0.48
C GLU A 383 19.83 4.06 -1.24
N LEU A 384 18.70 3.93 -0.56
CA LEU A 384 17.40 4.44 -1.02
C LEU A 384 17.48 5.97 -1.11
N PRO A 385 16.66 6.60 -1.96
CA PRO A 385 16.56 8.06 -1.98
C PRO A 385 16.34 8.64 -0.58
N ALA A 386 17.02 9.73 -0.27
CA ALA A 386 16.99 10.34 1.06
C ALA A 386 15.78 11.25 1.28
N ASP A 387 15.16 11.72 0.19
CA ASP A 387 14.00 12.61 0.23
C ASP A 387 13.14 12.45 -1.03
N LEU A 388 11.99 13.10 -1.01
CA LEU A 388 11.04 13.02 -2.12
C LEU A 388 11.64 13.55 -3.45
N GLY A 389 12.48 14.59 -3.36
CA GLY A 389 13.13 15.15 -4.55
C GLY A 389 14.08 14.15 -5.22
N GLU A 390 14.91 13.46 -4.45
CA GLU A 390 15.80 12.41 -4.97
C GLU A 390 14.99 11.23 -5.54
N ALA A 391 13.90 10.85 -4.87
CA ALA A 391 13.04 9.78 -5.34
C ALA A 391 12.38 10.14 -6.69
N LEU A 392 11.93 11.38 -6.85
CA LEU A 392 11.40 11.87 -8.12
C LEU A 392 12.44 11.86 -9.23
N ASP A 393 13.66 12.31 -8.93
CA ASP A 393 14.76 12.28 -9.90
C ASP A 393 15.03 10.85 -10.39
N ALA A 394 15.08 9.90 -9.46
CA ALA A 394 15.30 8.50 -9.80
C ALA A 394 14.15 7.93 -10.65
N PHE A 395 12.92 8.28 -10.32
CA PHE A 395 11.75 7.85 -11.09
C PHE A 395 11.77 8.40 -12.52
N GLU A 396 12.10 9.68 -12.69
CA GLU A 396 12.19 10.31 -14.02
C GLU A 396 13.26 9.67 -14.90
N GLN A 397 14.29 9.09 -14.30
CA GLN A 397 15.38 8.39 -15.00
C GLN A 397 15.02 6.96 -15.37
N ASP A 398 13.97 6.39 -14.80
CA ASP A 398 13.57 5.01 -15.05
C ASP A 398 12.46 4.95 -16.12
N GLU A 399 12.88 4.87 -17.39
CA GLU A 399 11.97 4.82 -18.53
C GLU A 399 11.03 3.60 -18.48
N TYR A 400 11.52 2.49 -17.95
CA TYR A 400 10.74 1.27 -17.83
C TYR A 400 9.55 1.44 -16.88
N LEU A 401 9.77 2.02 -15.69
CA LEU A 401 8.70 2.27 -14.74
C LEU A 401 7.70 3.33 -15.25
N LYS A 402 8.18 4.34 -15.96
CA LYS A 402 7.31 5.36 -16.57
C LYS A 402 6.38 4.73 -17.60
N GLU A 403 6.89 3.79 -18.39
CA GLU A 403 6.06 3.04 -19.33
C GLU A 403 5.01 2.19 -18.64
N VAL A 404 5.37 1.54 -17.52
CA VAL A 404 4.44 0.72 -16.71
C VAL A 404 3.24 1.54 -16.25
N LEU A 405 3.50 2.72 -15.70
CA LEU A 405 2.45 3.60 -15.18
C LEU A 405 1.68 4.32 -16.30
N GLY A 406 2.29 4.45 -17.47
CA GLY A 406 1.71 5.16 -18.60
C GLY A 406 1.89 6.67 -18.51
N LYS A 407 1.65 7.34 -19.64
CA LYS A 407 1.90 8.77 -19.79
C LYS A 407 1.08 9.61 -18.82
N HIS A 408 -0.20 9.34 -18.69
CA HIS A 408 -1.10 10.17 -17.88
C HIS A 408 -0.67 10.18 -16.40
N ILE A 409 -0.56 9.00 -15.80
CA ILE A 409 -0.16 8.89 -14.38
C ILE A 409 1.24 9.44 -14.19
N THR A 410 2.19 9.09 -15.05
CA THR A 410 3.57 9.56 -14.94
C THR A 410 3.64 11.09 -14.90
N GLU A 411 3.03 11.76 -15.87
CA GLU A 411 3.07 13.23 -15.95
C GLU A 411 2.36 13.90 -14.77
N LYS A 412 1.15 13.44 -14.44
CA LYS A 412 0.35 14.01 -13.36
C LYS A 412 0.97 13.77 -11.99
N TYR A 413 1.53 12.59 -11.79
CA TYR A 413 2.18 12.23 -10.54
C TYR A 413 3.45 13.05 -10.31
N ILE A 414 4.30 13.16 -11.33
CA ILE A 414 5.52 13.98 -11.25
C ILE A 414 5.16 15.44 -10.97
N GLU A 415 4.19 16.01 -11.71
CA GLU A 415 3.75 17.40 -11.54
C GLU A 415 3.30 17.65 -10.09
N ALA A 416 2.41 16.81 -9.56
CA ALA A 416 1.89 16.97 -8.20
C ALA A 416 2.98 16.80 -7.14
N LYS A 417 3.85 15.79 -7.28
CA LYS A 417 4.90 15.53 -6.29
C LYS A 417 6.02 16.55 -6.33
N ARG A 418 6.34 17.11 -7.50
CA ARG A 418 7.27 18.24 -7.60
C ARG A 418 6.73 19.49 -6.90
N ALA A 419 5.44 19.76 -7.03
CA ALA A 419 4.79 20.87 -6.34
C ALA A 419 4.81 20.66 -4.82
N GLU A 420 4.51 19.46 -4.36
CA GLU A 420 4.57 19.09 -2.93
C GLU A 420 5.98 19.27 -2.37
N TRP A 421 6.98 18.79 -3.09
CA TRP A 421 8.39 18.93 -2.70
C TRP A 421 8.83 20.39 -2.65
N ALA A 422 8.48 21.21 -3.66
CA ALA A 422 8.80 22.63 -3.70
C ALA A 422 8.17 23.38 -2.52
N ASP A 423 6.91 23.09 -2.19
CA ASP A 423 6.22 23.69 -1.05
C ASP A 423 6.93 23.34 0.27
N TYR A 424 7.24 22.07 0.48
CA TYR A 424 7.93 21.63 1.70
C TYR A 424 9.31 22.27 1.85
N ARG A 425 10.08 22.36 0.76
CA ARG A 425 11.43 22.95 0.79
C ARG A 425 11.44 24.40 1.22
N SER A 426 10.35 25.13 1.03
CA SER A 426 10.24 26.53 1.42
C SER A 426 9.84 26.73 2.89
N GLN A 427 9.46 25.64 3.59
CA GLN A 427 9.02 25.75 4.98
C GLN A 427 10.21 25.90 5.92
N VAL A 428 10.11 26.86 6.85
CA VAL A 428 11.06 27.01 7.95
C VAL A 428 10.51 26.24 9.15
N THR A 429 11.22 25.20 9.56
CA THR A 429 10.76 24.30 10.62
C THR A 429 11.14 24.80 12.01
N SER A 430 10.41 24.32 13.02
CA SER A 430 10.78 24.62 14.43
C SER A 430 12.17 24.08 14.76
N TRP A 431 12.59 22.96 14.17
CA TRP A 431 13.93 22.42 14.35
C TRP A 431 15.01 23.43 13.92
N GLU A 432 14.81 24.10 12.78
CA GLU A 432 15.74 25.14 12.29
C GLU A 432 15.79 26.34 13.24
N ILE A 433 14.64 26.80 13.69
CA ILE A 433 14.55 27.92 14.66
C ILE A 433 15.25 27.55 15.96
N ASP A 434 14.97 26.37 16.51
CA ASP A 434 15.56 25.92 17.78
C ASP A 434 17.07 25.73 17.69
N ASN A 435 17.58 25.31 16.54
CA ASN A 435 18.99 25.01 16.38
C ASN A 435 19.81 26.18 15.85
N TYR A 436 19.22 27.12 15.13
CA TYR A 436 19.98 28.16 14.44
C TYR A 436 19.72 29.59 14.93
N LEU A 437 18.47 29.92 15.32
CA LEU A 437 18.08 31.30 15.59
C LEU A 437 19.03 32.04 16.59
N TYR A 438 19.41 31.37 17.65
CA TYR A 438 20.26 31.96 18.68
C TYR A 438 21.78 31.76 18.46
N LYS A 439 22.16 31.03 17.41
CA LYS A 439 23.58 30.70 17.19
C LYS A 439 24.24 31.57 16.12
N ILE A 440 23.42 32.15 15.22
CA ILE A 440 23.97 32.93 14.10
C ILE A 440 23.14 34.25 13.91
#